data_e775546179fcb456c3ceec1d24c511db
#
_entry.id   e775546179fcb456c3ceec1d24c511db
#
_cell.length_a   1.000
_cell.length_b   1.000
_cell.length_c   1.000
_cell.angle_alpha   90.00
_cell.angle_beta   90.00
_cell.angle_gamma   90.00
#
_symmetry.space_group_name_H-M   'P 1'
#
loop_
_entity.id
_entity.type
_entity.pdbx_description
1 polymer ?
#
loop_
_entity_poly.entity_id
_entity_poly.type
_entity_poly.pdbx_seq_one_letter_code
_entity_poly.pdbx_strand_id
1 'polypeptide(L)'
;MTAGFMGVRLIYLVVGSSVMTLTTTPNELTDGLEKSLGFLKKIGLPVHEVSMMMSIALRFIPILVEETDKIMKAQMARGADFESGNIIQRAKSMIPLLVPLFISAFRRATDLAMAMEARCYRGGEGRTKMKPLHYAKRDGVTYLVYVFYLAVIVVLRILI
;
A
#
# COMPACT_ATOMS: atom_id res chain seq x y z
N MET A 1 -25.13 -25.51 -14.85
CA MET A 1 -25.45 -24.53 -13.80
C MET A 1 -24.22 -23.98 -13.09
N THR A 2 -23.22 -24.77 -12.75
CA THR A 2 -21.98 -24.33 -12.07
C THR A 2 -21.17 -23.26 -12.81
N ALA A 3 -21.06 -23.34 -14.15
CA ALA A 3 -20.32 -22.36 -14.96
C ALA A 3 -20.91 -20.95 -14.90
N GLY A 4 -22.24 -20.82 -14.91
CA GLY A 4 -22.90 -19.51 -14.80
C GLY A 4 -22.66 -18.86 -13.43
N PHE A 5 -22.75 -19.63 -12.35
CA PHE A 5 -22.43 -19.11 -11.00
C PHE A 5 -20.98 -18.70 -10.86
N MET A 6 -20.03 -19.44 -11.48
CA MET A 6 -18.64 -19.04 -11.49
C MET A 6 -18.39 -17.73 -12.25
N GLY A 7 -19.07 -17.55 -13.40
CA GLY A 7 -18.99 -16.31 -14.16
C GLY A 7 -19.49 -15.10 -13.36
N VAL A 8 -20.66 -15.20 -12.74
CA VAL A 8 -21.21 -14.15 -11.89
C VAL A 8 -20.27 -13.84 -10.71
N ARG A 9 -19.71 -14.86 -10.06
CA ARG A 9 -18.74 -14.68 -8.96
C ARG A 9 -17.51 -13.91 -9.39
N LEU A 10 -16.95 -14.23 -10.57
CA LEU A 10 -15.78 -13.51 -11.11
C LEU A 10 -16.13 -12.05 -11.41
N ILE A 11 -17.28 -11.76 -12.00
CA ILE A 11 -17.73 -10.40 -12.26
C ILE A 11 -17.83 -9.61 -10.95
N TYR A 12 -18.44 -10.16 -9.90
CA TYR A 12 -18.54 -9.48 -8.60
C TYR A 12 -17.17 -9.20 -7.98
N LEU A 13 -16.22 -10.14 -8.07
CA LEU A 13 -14.86 -9.93 -7.56
C LEU A 13 -14.13 -8.81 -8.33
N VAL A 14 -14.25 -8.79 -9.66
CA VAL A 14 -13.62 -7.76 -10.49
C VAL A 14 -14.25 -6.40 -10.23
N VAL A 15 -15.59 -6.30 -10.22
CA VAL A 15 -16.28 -5.04 -9.95
C VAL A 15 -15.97 -4.53 -8.55
N GLY A 16 -16.02 -5.39 -7.53
CA GLY A 16 -15.74 -5.01 -6.14
C GLY A 16 -14.32 -4.48 -5.95
N SER A 17 -13.31 -5.16 -6.50
CA SER A 17 -11.93 -4.68 -6.43
C SER A 17 -11.70 -3.41 -7.25
N SER A 18 -12.35 -3.26 -8.41
CA SER A 18 -12.26 -2.04 -9.22
C SER A 18 -12.86 -0.83 -8.49
N VAL A 19 -14.03 -1.01 -7.87
CA VAL A 19 -14.66 0.05 -7.08
C VAL A 19 -13.75 0.48 -5.92
N MET A 20 -13.20 -0.48 -5.17
CA MET A 20 -12.27 -0.18 -4.08
C MET A 20 -11.04 0.62 -4.57
N THR A 21 -10.44 0.20 -5.68
CA THR A 21 -9.24 0.85 -6.23
C THR A 21 -9.52 2.27 -6.72
N LEU A 22 -10.70 2.52 -7.29
CA LEU A 22 -11.09 3.83 -7.82
C LEU A 22 -11.59 4.80 -6.75
N THR A 23 -12.11 4.29 -5.63
CA THR A 23 -12.71 5.14 -4.59
C THR A 23 -11.80 5.42 -3.42
N THR A 24 -10.80 4.56 -3.17
CA THR A 24 -9.94 4.63 -1.98
C THR A 24 -8.50 4.91 -2.37
N THR A 25 -7.93 5.99 -1.83
CA THR A 25 -6.50 6.28 -2.02
C THR A 25 -5.65 5.34 -1.14
N PRO A 26 -4.41 5.00 -1.56
CA PRO A 26 -3.51 4.17 -0.76
C PRO A 26 -3.26 4.74 0.66
N ASN A 27 -3.24 6.07 0.81
CA ASN A 27 -3.08 6.71 2.12
C ASN A 27 -4.31 6.51 3.01
N GLU A 28 -5.52 6.59 2.47
CA GLU A 28 -6.75 6.32 3.22
C GLU A 28 -6.84 4.86 3.64
N LEU A 29 -6.34 3.95 2.80
CA LEU A 29 -6.26 2.53 3.14
C LEU A 29 -5.31 2.29 4.31
N THR A 30 -4.13 2.91 4.33
CA THR A 30 -3.19 2.81 5.46
C THR A 30 -3.76 3.41 6.74
N ASP A 31 -4.47 4.52 6.65
CA ASP A 31 -5.16 5.15 7.78
C ASP A 31 -6.31 4.27 8.32
N GLY A 32 -7.04 3.61 7.43
CA GLY A 32 -8.07 2.64 7.78
C GLY A 32 -7.49 1.41 8.49
N LEU A 33 -6.36 0.90 8.00
CA LEU A 33 -5.64 -0.21 8.62
C LEU A 33 -5.13 0.18 10.03
N GLU A 34 -4.56 1.37 10.20
CA GLU A 34 -4.13 1.85 11.52
C GLU A 34 -5.28 1.87 12.53
N LYS A 35 -6.45 2.38 12.12
CA LYS A 35 -7.64 2.40 12.98
C LYS A 35 -8.15 0.99 13.29
N SER A 36 -8.21 0.12 12.28
CA SER A 36 -8.68 -1.26 12.44
C SER A 36 -7.75 -2.09 13.31
N LEU A 37 -6.44 -1.88 13.18
CA LEU A 37 -5.42 -2.57 13.96
C LEU A 37 -5.13 -1.90 15.32
N GLY A 38 -5.85 -0.83 15.65
CA GLY A 38 -5.67 -0.08 16.91
C GLY A 38 -5.81 -0.95 18.17
N PHE A 39 -6.57 -2.06 18.09
CA PHE A 39 -6.66 -3.01 19.19
C PHE A 39 -5.34 -3.77 19.46
N LEU A 40 -4.48 -3.94 18.46
CA LEU A 40 -3.16 -4.58 18.58
C LEU A 40 -2.18 -3.71 19.37
N LYS A 41 -2.45 -2.40 19.52
CA LYS A 41 -1.68 -1.53 20.41
C LYS A 41 -1.72 -2.03 21.87
N LYS A 42 -2.82 -2.71 22.27
CA LYS A 42 -2.93 -3.32 23.60
C LYS A 42 -1.99 -4.53 23.79
N ILE A 43 -1.53 -5.14 22.70
CA ILE A 43 -0.60 -6.28 22.70
C ILE A 43 0.87 -5.80 22.56
N GLY A 44 1.10 -4.47 22.61
CA GLY A 44 2.46 -3.89 22.54
C GLY A 44 3.00 -3.67 21.11
N LEU A 45 2.17 -3.83 20.07
CA LEU A 45 2.61 -3.56 18.70
C LEU A 45 2.60 -2.05 18.40
N PRO A 46 3.67 -1.50 17.81
CA PRO A 46 3.78 -0.08 17.44
C PRO A 46 3.00 0.22 16.16
N VAL A 47 1.65 0.12 16.23
CA VAL A 47 0.76 0.25 15.06
C VAL A 47 0.90 1.62 14.38
N HIS A 48 1.12 2.68 15.15
CA HIS A 48 1.29 4.03 14.61
C HIS A 48 2.58 4.15 13.80
N GLU A 49 3.69 3.61 14.32
CA GLU A 49 4.99 3.62 13.65
C GLU A 49 4.94 2.82 12.35
N VAL A 50 4.26 1.67 12.36
CA VAL A 50 4.06 0.84 11.15
C VAL A 50 3.24 1.61 10.11
N SER A 51 2.13 2.23 10.49
CA SER A 51 1.30 3.04 9.59
C SER A 51 2.09 4.21 8.99
N MET A 52 2.92 4.87 9.80
CA MET A 52 3.79 5.93 9.34
C MET A 52 4.83 5.43 8.35
N MET A 53 5.49 4.30 8.64
CA MET A 53 6.43 3.68 7.70
C MET A 53 5.77 3.34 6.37
N MET A 54 4.53 2.80 6.38
CA MET A 54 3.76 2.53 5.17
C MET A 54 3.45 3.81 4.38
N SER A 55 3.05 4.88 5.05
CA SER A 55 2.75 6.17 4.41
C SER A 55 4.00 6.79 3.76
N ILE A 56 5.16 6.68 4.42
CA ILE A 56 6.45 7.10 3.87
C ILE A 56 6.82 6.25 2.66
N ALA A 57 6.68 4.91 2.76
CA ALA A 57 6.99 4.00 1.68
C ALA A 57 6.13 4.30 0.44
N LEU A 58 4.81 4.46 0.60
CA LEU A 58 3.90 4.79 -0.50
C LEU A 58 4.26 6.12 -1.20
N ARG A 59 4.77 7.09 -0.44
CA ARG A 59 5.26 8.36 -1.01
C ARG A 59 6.57 8.19 -1.78
N PHE A 60 7.46 7.32 -1.32
CA PHE A 60 8.75 7.11 -1.96
C PHE A 60 8.71 6.18 -3.15
N ILE A 61 7.72 5.28 -3.26
CA ILE A 61 7.58 4.37 -4.41
C ILE A 61 7.65 5.11 -5.76
N PRO A 62 6.82 6.14 -6.05
CA PRO A 62 6.90 6.86 -7.32
C PRO A 62 8.27 7.48 -7.56
N ILE A 63 8.86 8.06 -6.53
CA ILE A 63 10.17 8.72 -6.59
C ILE A 63 11.28 7.71 -6.91
N LEU A 64 11.23 6.52 -6.30
CA LEU A 64 12.20 5.45 -6.55
C LEU A 64 12.03 4.84 -7.95
N VAL A 65 10.80 4.76 -8.47
CA VAL A 65 10.54 4.33 -9.85
C VAL A 65 11.20 5.31 -10.83
N GLU A 66 10.98 6.61 -10.68
CA GLU A 66 11.62 7.62 -11.53
C GLU A 66 13.16 7.60 -11.43
N GLU A 67 13.69 7.40 -10.22
CA GLU A 67 15.14 7.29 -9.99
C GLU A 67 15.70 6.04 -10.68
N THR A 68 14.98 4.92 -10.59
CA THR A 68 15.35 3.66 -11.27
C THR A 68 15.43 3.87 -12.78
N ASP A 69 14.45 4.53 -13.39
CA ASP A 69 14.45 4.83 -14.81
C ASP A 69 15.64 5.72 -15.23
N LYS A 70 15.98 6.72 -14.42
CA LYS A 70 17.14 7.59 -14.65
C LYS A 70 18.45 6.81 -14.59
N ILE A 71 18.63 5.99 -13.54
CA ILE A 71 19.81 5.16 -13.36
C ILE A 71 19.92 4.15 -14.51
N MET A 72 18.81 3.50 -14.88
CA MET A 72 18.77 2.53 -15.96
C MET A 72 19.22 3.16 -17.30
N LYS A 73 18.67 4.33 -17.65
CA LYS A 73 19.08 5.07 -18.86
C LYS A 73 20.55 5.45 -18.82
N ALA A 74 21.05 5.88 -17.67
CA ALA A 74 22.46 6.23 -17.51
C ALA A 74 23.38 5.00 -17.66
N GLN A 75 22.97 3.84 -17.14
CA GLN A 75 23.74 2.58 -17.28
C GLN A 75 23.70 2.04 -18.71
N MET A 76 22.56 2.13 -19.39
CA MET A 76 22.47 1.78 -20.82
C MET A 76 23.38 2.66 -21.68
N ALA A 77 23.47 3.96 -21.40
CA ALA A 77 24.40 4.85 -22.07
C ALA A 77 25.89 4.49 -21.82
N ARG A 78 26.18 3.77 -20.73
CA ARG A 78 27.52 3.22 -20.44
C ARG A 78 27.76 1.82 -21.03
N GLY A 79 26.81 1.31 -21.82
CA GLY A 79 26.90 0.01 -22.47
C GLY A 79 26.38 -1.16 -21.63
N ALA A 80 25.65 -0.90 -20.55
CA ALA A 80 25.00 -1.97 -19.79
C ALA A 80 23.84 -2.55 -20.60
N ASP A 81 23.78 -3.89 -20.69
CA ASP A 81 22.71 -4.64 -21.33
C ASP A 81 21.93 -5.40 -20.25
N PHE A 82 20.64 -5.08 -20.12
CA PHE A 82 19.74 -5.66 -19.13
C PHE A 82 18.85 -6.76 -19.70
N GLU A 83 18.81 -6.91 -21.05
CA GLU A 83 17.89 -7.81 -21.74
C GLU A 83 18.56 -9.08 -22.24
N SER A 84 19.84 -9.02 -22.59
CA SER A 84 20.57 -10.16 -23.19
C SER A 84 21.17 -11.08 -22.14
N GLY A 85 21.27 -12.36 -22.46
CA GLY A 85 22.02 -13.33 -21.68
C GLY A 85 21.18 -14.26 -20.82
N ASN A 86 21.90 -15.15 -20.10
CA ASN A 86 21.31 -16.13 -19.21
C ASN A 86 20.77 -15.48 -17.93
N ILE A 87 19.86 -16.13 -17.18
CA ILE A 87 19.23 -15.60 -15.96
C ILE A 87 20.27 -15.09 -14.95
N ILE A 88 21.39 -15.79 -14.80
CA ILE A 88 22.50 -15.41 -13.91
C ILE A 88 23.19 -14.14 -14.41
N GLN A 89 23.40 -14.00 -15.71
CA GLN A 89 23.99 -12.80 -16.30
C GLN A 89 23.08 -11.59 -16.16
N ARG A 90 21.78 -11.76 -16.38
CA ARG A 90 20.77 -10.73 -16.13
C ARG A 90 20.74 -10.28 -14.67
N ALA A 91 20.78 -11.21 -13.70
CA ALA A 91 20.86 -10.86 -12.29
C ALA A 91 22.13 -10.05 -11.97
N LYS A 92 23.26 -10.42 -12.59
CA LYS A 92 24.53 -9.71 -12.40
C LYS A 92 24.54 -8.31 -13.04
N SER A 93 23.88 -8.15 -14.20
CA SER A 93 23.77 -6.85 -14.87
C SER A 93 22.85 -5.86 -14.11
N MET A 94 22.01 -6.35 -13.21
CA MET A 94 21.19 -5.49 -12.35
C MET A 94 21.96 -4.90 -11.16
N ILE A 95 23.14 -5.44 -10.78
CA ILE A 95 23.93 -4.92 -9.65
C ILE A 95 24.32 -3.44 -9.83
N PRO A 96 24.79 -2.97 -11.00
CA PRO A 96 25.12 -1.56 -11.23
C PRO A 96 23.91 -0.61 -11.12
N LEU A 97 22.68 -1.15 -11.19
CA LEU A 97 21.46 -0.39 -10.98
C LEU A 97 21.06 -0.39 -9.48
N LEU A 98 21.17 -1.52 -8.82
CA LEU A 98 20.78 -1.66 -7.41
C LEU A 98 21.65 -0.85 -6.48
N VAL A 99 22.98 -0.86 -6.65
CA VAL A 99 23.90 -0.15 -5.75
C VAL A 99 23.64 1.36 -5.68
N PRO A 100 23.54 2.10 -6.80
CA PRO A 100 23.19 3.52 -6.76
C PRO A 100 21.80 3.78 -6.18
N LEU A 101 20.84 2.91 -6.47
CA LEU A 101 19.47 3.03 -5.96
C LEU A 101 19.46 2.91 -4.42
N PHE A 102 20.18 1.92 -3.85
CA PHE A 102 20.31 1.78 -2.40
C PHE A 102 20.97 3.02 -1.77
N ILE A 103 22.06 3.53 -2.34
CA ILE A 103 22.73 4.72 -1.84
C ILE A 103 21.77 5.93 -1.85
N SER A 104 21.02 6.11 -2.93
CA SER A 104 20.01 7.19 -3.03
C SER A 104 18.91 7.01 -1.97
N ALA A 105 18.38 5.80 -1.79
CA ALA A 105 17.37 5.50 -0.79
C ALA A 105 17.85 5.79 0.64
N PHE A 106 19.08 5.39 0.99
CA PHE A 106 19.67 5.69 2.32
C PHE A 106 19.87 7.19 2.54
N ARG A 107 20.36 7.92 1.54
CA ARG A 107 20.49 9.39 1.65
C ARG A 107 19.14 10.05 1.92
N ARG A 108 18.09 9.66 1.17
CA ARG A 108 16.74 10.18 1.39
C ARG A 108 16.19 9.83 2.76
N ALA A 109 16.44 8.61 3.24
CA ALA A 109 16.05 8.21 4.59
C ALA A 109 16.74 9.05 5.67
N THR A 110 18.05 9.33 5.51
CA THR A 110 18.80 10.20 6.41
C THR A 110 18.28 11.65 6.37
N ASP A 111 18.04 12.20 5.18
CA ASP A 111 17.50 13.55 5.02
C ASP A 111 16.11 13.67 5.66
N LEU A 112 15.26 12.65 5.48
CA LEU A 112 13.95 12.60 6.12
C LEU A 112 14.05 12.53 7.63
N ALA A 113 14.97 11.69 8.17
CA ALA A 113 15.19 11.59 9.62
C ALA A 113 15.62 12.92 10.21
N MET A 114 16.59 13.60 9.60
CA MET A 114 17.03 14.94 10.03
C MET A 114 15.90 15.97 9.98
N ALA A 115 15.08 15.93 8.91
CA ALA A 115 13.93 16.82 8.79
C ALA A 115 12.86 16.54 9.87
N MET A 116 12.68 15.29 10.27
CA MET A 116 11.77 14.91 11.35
C MET A 116 12.30 15.35 12.72
N GLU A 117 13.60 15.17 12.99
CA GLU A 117 14.26 15.67 14.20
C GLU A 117 14.15 17.19 14.31
N ALA A 118 14.43 17.92 13.22
CA ALA A 118 14.30 19.38 13.19
C ALA A 118 12.85 19.86 13.45
N ARG A 119 11.85 19.01 13.17
CA ARG A 119 10.43 19.27 13.49
C ARG A 119 10.02 18.73 14.87
N CYS A 120 10.98 18.36 15.71
CA CYS A 120 10.75 17.82 17.05
C CYS A 120 9.85 16.57 17.07
N TYR A 121 10.03 15.67 16.11
CA TYR A 121 9.28 14.40 16.09
C TYR A 121 9.68 13.54 17.29
N ARG A 122 8.69 13.18 18.12
CA ARG A 122 8.87 12.36 19.34
C ARG A 122 7.99 11.10 19.37
N GLY A 123 7.73 10.51 18.20
CA GLY A 123 6.86 9.34 18.12
C GLY A 123 5.38 9.68 17.93
N GLY A 124 4.52 8.71 18.17
CA GLY A 124 3.07 8.80 17.90
C GLY A 124 2.21 9.32 19.03
N GLU A 125 2.74 9.46 20.25
CA GLU A 125 1.94 9.89 21.39
C GLU A 125 1.60 11.39 21.34
N GLY A 126 0.31 11.72 21.61
CA GLY A 126 -0.16 13.10 21.63
C GLY A 126 -0.31 13.79 20.27
N ARG A 127 -0.18 13.08 19.15
CA ARG A 127 -0.33 13.66 17.80
C ARG A 127 -1.77 13.58 17.30
N THR A 128 -2.17 14.65 16.60
CA THR A 128 -3.45 14.73 15.88
C THR A 128 -3.20 14.59 14.38
N LYS A 129 -4.13 13.96 13.67
CA LYS A 129 -4.08 13.89 12.20
C LYS A 129 -4.66 15.16 11.60
N MET A 130 -3.99 15.70 10.56
CA MET A 130 -4.44 16.90 9.86
C MET A 130 -5.75 16.65 9.10
N LYS A 131 -5.96 15.44 8.59
CA LYS A 131 -7.19 14.97 7.94
C LYS A 131 -7.64 13.67 8.61
N PRO A 132 -8.30 13.72 9.80
CA PRO A 132 -8.78 12.50 10.44
C PRO A 132 -9.93 11.91 9.64
N LEU A 133 -9.98 10.58 9.54
CA LEU A 133 -11.14 9.88 8.98
C LEU A 133 -12.32 10.05 9.95
N HIS A 134 -13.41 10.62 9.50
CA HIS A 134 -14.65 10.75 10.24
C HIS A 134 -15.71 9.82 9.68
N TYR A 135 -16.42 9.14 10.57
CA TYR A 135 -17.60 8.38 10.17
C TYR A 135 -18.72 9.35 9.78
N ALA A 136 -19.23 9.18 8.56
CA ALA A 136 -20.37 9.91 8.05
C ALA A 136 -21.65 9.06 8.17
N LYS A 137 -22.82 9.69 8.10
CA LYS A 137 -24.12 8.96 8.06
C LYS A 137 -24.19 7.95 6.91
N ARG A 138 -23.47 8.21 5.82
CA ARG A 138 -23.36 7.30 4.65
C ARG A 138 -22.71 5.96 5.02
N ASP A 139 -21.73 5.96 5.92
CA ASP A 139 -21.04 4.75 6.35
C ASP A 139 -21.98 3.83 7.14
N GLY A 140 -22.84 4.41 7.97
CA GLY A 140 -23.87 3.66 8.70
C GLY A 140 -24.85 2.96 7.75
N VAL A 141 -25.30 3.64 6.70
CA VAL A 141 -26.15 3.04 5.67
C VAL A 141 -25.43 1.91 4.92
N THR A 142 -24.17 2.13 4.58
CA THR A 142 -23.34 1.12 3.91
C THR A 142 -23.15 -0.14 4.75
N TYR A 143 -22.88 0.01 6.06
CA TYR A 143 -22.81 -1.12 6.99
C TYR A 143 -24.14 -1.88 7.09
N LEU A 144 -25.27 -1.16 7.15
CA LEU A 144 -26.59 -1.78 7.22
C LEU A 144 -26.88 -2.60 5.95
N VAL A 145 -26.61 -2.03 4.77
CA VAL A 145 -26.76 -2.73 3.48
C VAL A 145 -25.86 -3.96 3.42
N TYR A 146 -24.62 -3.84 3.87
CA TYR A 146 -23.66 -4.96 3.86
C TYR A 146 -24.10 -6.11 4.79
N VAL A 147 -24.51 -5.78 6.02
CA VAL A 147 -25.00 -6.78 6.98
C VAL A 147 -26.28 -7.45 6.47
N PHE A 148 -27.20 -6.67 5.88
CA PHE A 148 -28.41 -7.22 5.26
C PHE A 148 -28.07 -8.18 4.11
N TYR A 149 -27.14 -7.80 3.24
CA TYR A 149 -26.66 -8.64 2.14
C TYR A 149 -26.04 -9.94 2.63
N LEU A 150 -25.19 -9.89 3.66
CA LEU A 150 -24.63 -11.09 4.29
C LEU A 150 -25.71 -11.99 4.91
N ALA A 151 -26.67 -11.40 5.60
CA ALA A 151 -27.79 -12.15 6.18
C ALA A 151 -28.58 -12.90 5.11
N VAL A 152 -28.89 -12.24 3.98
CA VAL A 152 -29.60 -12.86 2.84
C VAL A 152 -28.79 -14.03 2.29
N ILE A 153 -27.46 -13.88 2.09
CA ILE A 153 -26.61 -14.97 1.60
C ILE A 153 -26.61 -16.17 2.55
N VAL A 154 -26.47 -15.91 3.85
CA VAL A 154 -26.45 -16.98 4.86
C VAL A 154 -27.78 -17.72 4.90
N VAL A 155 -28.91 -17.00 4.87
CA VAL A 155 -30.26 -17.59 4.83
C VAL A 155 -30.45 -18.42 3.57
N LEU A 156 -30.09 -17.91 2.40
CA LEU A 156 -30.17 -18.66 1.15
C LEU A 156 -29.32 -19.92 1.17
N ARG A 157 -28.14 -19.87 1.77
CA ARG A 157 -27.26 -21.03 1.89
C ARG A 157 -27.79 -22.11 2.85
N ILE A 158 -28.57 -21.70 3.86
CA ILE A 158 -29.17 -22.64 4.82
C ILE A 158 -30.42 -23.29 4.23
N LEU A 159 -31.14 -22.59 3.34
CA LEU A 159 -32.37 -23.05 2.71
C LEU A 159 -32.13 -23.94 1.46
N ILE A 160 -30.95 -23.90 0.86
CA ILE A 160 -30.54 -24.72 -0.30
C ILE A 160 -29.57 -25.80 0.16
#